data_512b86e7cdc0691add67239feac89bfa
#
_entry.id   512b86e7cdc0691add67239feac89bfa
#
_cell.length_a   1.000
_cell.length_b   1.000
_cell.length_c   1.000
_cell.angle_alpha   90.00
_cell.angle_beta   90.00
_cell.angle_gamma   90.00
#
_symmetry.space_group_name_H-M   'P 1'
#
loop_
_entity.id
_entity.type
_entity.pdbx_description
1 polymer ?
#
loop_
_entity_poly.entity_id
_entity_poly.type
_entity_poly.pdbx_seq_one_letter_code
_entity_poly.pdbx_strand_id
1 'polypeptide(L)'
;MPKITKSLVDRKGAGDSRYYIWDETCPGFGLVVQPSGTKSYCFQYRTQEGRSRRITIGKHGAFTPEEARKKAREYQRQVSDGKDPLAVKEFNKNALTVSHLLDLYLESPKFAEKSELSQKYDRGRIERHLKPLLSRKVASTLAAFLCHH
;
A
#
# COMPACT_ATOMS: atom_id res chain seq x y z
N MET A 1 25.37 -4.25 14.94
CA MET A 1 24.27 -4.72 14.07
C MET A 1 24.86 -4.96 12.69
N PRO A 2 24.50 -6.05 11.97
CA PRO A 2 25.08 -6.30 10.66
C PRO A 2 24.32 -5.55 9.55
N LYS A 3 25.03 -5.20 8.45
CA LYS A 3 24.40 -4.76 7.22
C LYS A 3 23.56 -5.89 6.63
N ILE A 4 22.31 -5.66 6.32
CA ILE A 4 21.42 -6.65 5.70
C ILE A 4 21.83 -6.84 4.24
N THR A 5 22.52 -7.95 3.95
CA THR A 5 22.93 -8.36 2.59
C THR A 5 22.14 -9.60 2.15
N LYS A 6 22.13 -9.89 0.85
CA LYS A 6 21.47 -11.08 0.33
C LYS A 6 22.00 -12.36 1.00
N SER A 7 23.33 -12.51 1.10
CA SER A 7 23.96 -13.67 1.74
C SER A 7 23.58 -13.81 3.23
N LEU A 8 23.39 -12.70 3.96
CA LEU A 8 22.91 -12.73 5.33
C LEU A 8 21.46 -13.20 5.38
N VAL A 9 20.61 -12.68 4.52
CA VAL A 9 19.18 -13.05 4.46
C VAL A 9 19.03 -14.53 4.09
N ASP A 10 19.80 -15.04 3.13
CA ASP A 10 19.73 -16.44 2.68
C ASP A 10 20.14 -17.40 3.80
N ARG A 11 21.18 -17.07 4.58
CA ARG A 11 21.65 -17.88 5.71
C ARG A 11 20.72 -17.92 6.92
N LYS A 12 19.81 -16.94 7.06
CA LYS A 12 18.88 -16.91 8.21
C LYS A 12 17.70 -17.86 7.95
N GLY A 13 17.58 -18.87 8.82
CA GLY A 13 16.48 -19.84 8.79
C GLY A 13 15.28 -19.41 9.64
N ALA A 14 14.23 -20.24 9.59
CA ALA A 14 13.12 -20.15 10.52
C ALA A 14 13.63 -20.35 11.96
N GLY A 15 13.02 -19.66 12.90
CA GLY A 15 13.22 -19.85 14.33
C GLY A 15 11.90 -20.26 14.99
N ASP A 16 11.93 -20.62 16.26
CA ASP A 16 10.73 -21.01 17.02
C ASP A 16 9.72 -19.86 17.15
N SER A 17 10.21 -18.63 17.07
CA SER A 17 9.40 -17.42 17.14
C SER A 17 9.84 -16.41 16.07
N ARG A 18 8.95 -15.43 15.82
CA ARG A 18 9.27 -14.30 14.94
C ARG A 18 10.42 -13.50 15.53
N TYR A 19 11.47 -13.25 14.74
CA TYR A 19 12.58 -12.40 15.13
C TYR A 19 12.92 -11.34 14.09
N TYR A 20 13.68 -10.33 14.51
CA TYR A 20 14.05 -9.16 13.72
C TYR A 20 15.56 -9.01 13.66
N ILE A 21 16.06 -8.65 12.50
CA ILE A 21 17.47 -8.27 12.29
C ILE A 21 17.46 -6.84 11.77
N TRP A 22 18.06 -5.93 12.52
CA TRP A 22 18.11 -4.51 12.18
C TRP A 22 19.35 -4.21 11.35
N ASP A 23 19.20 -3.31 10.36
CA ASP A 23 20.30 -2.88 9.47
C ASP A 23 21.13 -1.80 10.16
N GLU A 24 22.46 -1.93 10.06
CA GLU A 24 23.39 -0.95 10.58
C GLU A 24 23.40 0.36 9.80
N THR A 25 23.20 0.28 8.47
CA THR A 25 23.35 1.42 7.56
C THR A 25 22.09 2.25 7.35
N CYS A 26 20.95 1.74 7.80
CA CYS A 26 19.66 2.40 7.66
C CYS A 26 18.83 2.21 8.94
N PRO A 27 18.87 3.17 9.88
CA PRO A 27 18.10 3.09 11.12
C PRO A 27 16.62 2.83 10.87
N GLY A 28 16.04 1.88 11.63
CA GLY A 28 14.65 1.47 11.47
C GLY A 28 14.38 0.46 10.34
N PHE A 29 15.33 0.26 9.42
CA PHE A 29 15.21 -0.81 8.43
C PHE A 29 15.56 -2.16 9.04
N GLY A 30 14.73 -3.17 8.78
CA GLY A 30 14.93 -4.50 9.34
C GLY A 30 14.40 -5.63 8.47
N LEU A 31 14.94 -6.82 8.70
CA LEU A 31 14.45 -8.09 8.19
C LEU A 31 13.62 -8.76 9.29
N VAL A 32 12.44 -9.21 8.93
CA VAL A 32 11.55 -10.03 9.77
C VAL A 32 11.60 -11.44 9.26
N VAL A 33 11.90 -12.38 10.13
CA VAL A 33 11.82 -13.82 9.84
C VAL A 33 10.68 -14.42 10.65
N GLN A 34 9.74 -15.04 9.97
CA GLN A 34 8.61 -15.73 10.58
C GLN A 34 8.98 -17.18 10.94
N PRO A 35 8.28 -17.81 11.88
CA PRO A 35 8.46 -19.25 12.17
C PRO A 35 8.21 -20.14 10.95
N SER A 36 7.38 -19.68 10.01
CA SER A 36 7.15 -20.34 8.72
C SER A 36 8.32 -20.27 7.74
N GLY A 37 9.45 -19.62 8.12
CA GLY A 37 10.57 -19.35 7.22
C GLY A 37 10.36 -18.16 6.28
N THR A 38 9.18 -17.57 6.27
CA THR A 38 8.89 -16.39 5.43
C THR A 38 9.71 -15.20 5.91
N LYS A 39 10.45 -14.60 4.97
CA LYS A 39 11.32 -13.43 5.21
C LYS A 39 10.69 -12.19 4.59
N SER A 40 10.61 -11.10 5.35
CA SER A 40 10.03 -9.83 4.87
C SER A 40 10.84 -8.65 5.37
N TYR A 41 10.92 -7.60 4.58
CA TYR A 41 11.55 -6.35 4.97
C TYR A 41 10.54 -5.41 5.61
N CYS A 42 10.97 -4.70 6.65
CA CYS A 42 10.13 -3.73 7.34
C CYS A 42 10.92 -2.44 7.64
N PHE A 43 10.18 -1.39 7.90
CA PHE A 43 10.72 -0.13 8.40
C PHE A 43 9.95 0.27 9.65
N GLN A 44 10.67 0.47 10.74
CA GLN A 44 10.14 0.94 12.02
C GLN A 44 10.52 2.41 12.22
N TYR A 45 9.56 3.21 12.63
CA TYR A 45 9.73 4.65 12.84
C TYR A 45 8.86 5.15 14.00
N ARG A 46 9.13 6.36 14.45
CA ARG A 46 8.25 7.08 15.38
C ARG A 46 7.54 8.20 14.64
N THR A 47 6.23 8.32 14.89
CA THR A 47 5.44 9.46 14.41
C THR A 47 5.81 10.72 15.19
N GLN A 48 5.41 11.89 14.70
CA GLN A 48 5.58 13.15 15.43
C GLN A 48 4.91 13.14 16.81
N GLU A 49 3.84 12.35 16.97
CA GLU A 49 3.14 12.14 18.25
C GLU A 49 3.90 11.17 19.19
N GLY A 50 5.10 10.71 18.82
CA GLY A 50 5.92 9.80 19.60
C GLY A 50 5.51 8.32 19.53
N ARG A 51 4.50 7.95 18.75
CA ARG A 51 4.05 6.55 18.59
C ARG A 51 5.03 5.77 17.72
N SER A 52 5.42 4.58 18.17
CA SER A 52 6.21 3.66 17.35
C SER A 52 5.29 2.91 16.37
N ARG A 53 5.61 3.01 15.08
CA ARG A 53 4.90 2.31 14.01
C ARG A 53 5.87 1.49 13.16
N ARG A 54 5.33 0.48 12.48
CA ARG A 54 6.10 -0.39 11.59
C ARG A 54 5.33 -0.65 10.30
N ILE A 55 5.99 -0.38 9.18
CA ILE A 55 5.44 -0.64 7.84
C ILE A 55 6.20 -1.80 7.19
N THR A 56 5.49 -2.77 6.61
CA THR A 56 6.09 -3.83 5.81
C THR A 56 6.35 -3.30 4.40
N ILE A 57 7.59 -3.45 3.94
CA ILE A 57 8.05 -3.04 2.61
C ILE A 57 7.67 -4.11 1.59
N GLY A 58 8.09 -5.36 1.84
CA GLY A 58 7.78 -6.48 0.97
C GLY A 58 8.48 -7.77 1.39
N LYS A 59 8.15 -8.87 0.73
CA LYS A 59 8.78 -10.18 0.96
C LYS A 59 10.14 -10.25 0.29
N HIS A 60 11.06 -11.00 0.91
CA HIS A 60 12.30 -11.41 0.25
C HIS A 60 11.97 -12.28 -0.97
N GLY A 61 12.67 -12.04 -2.08
CA GLY A 61 12.34 -12.63 -3.38
C GLY A 61 11.59 -11.66 -4.31
N ALA A 62 10.61 -10.92 -3.78
CA ALA A 62 9.99 -9.81 -4.51
C ALA A 62 10.82 -8.52 -4.45
N PHE A 63 11.60 -8.35 -3.38
CA PHE A 63 12.53 -7.24 -3.17
C PHE A 63 13.92 -7.77 -2.82
N THR A 64 14.93 -7.16 -3.39
CA THR A 64 16.31 -7.31 -2.93
C THR A 64 16.53 -6.50 -1.64
N PRO A 65 17.53 -6.82 -0.81
CA PRO A 65 17.85 -6.02 0.37
C PRO A 65 18.13 -4.54 0.06
N GLU A 66 18.73 -4.27 -1.10
CA GLU A 66 19.07 -2.90 -1.52
C GLU A 66 17.85 -2.10 -1.95
N GLU A 67 16.96 -2.69 -2.73
CA GLU A 67 15.68 -2.07 -3.10
C GLU A 67 14.83 -1.79 -1.86
N ALA A 68 14.75 -2.75 -0.95
CA ALA A 68 14.03 -2.58 0.31
C ALA A 68 14.64 -1.46 1.19
N ARG A 69 15.98 -1.36 1.22
CA ARG A 69 16.68 -0.27 1.92
C ARG A 69 16.43 1.08 1.25
N LYS A 70 16.42 1.14 -0.07
CA LYS A 70 16.05 2.37 -0.82
C LYS A 70 14.64 2.82 -0.44
N LYS A 71 13.71 1.89 -0.37
CA LYS A 71 12.32 2.16 0.03
C LYS A 71 12.21 2.60 1.50
N ALA A 72 12.99 2.00 2.39
CA ALA A 72 13.07 2.42 3.79
C ALA A 72 13.56 3.88 3.94
N ARG A 73 14.57 4.28 3.16
CA ARG A 73 15.06 5.67 3.14
C ARG A 73 14.01 6.65 2.62
N GLU A 74 13.21 6.24 1.64
CA GLU A 74 12.08 7.03 1.15
C GLU A 74 11.03 7.24 2.25
N TYR A 75 10.67 6.19 3.00
CA TYR A 75 9.80 6.32 4.16
C TYR A 75 10.42 7.18 5.27
N GLN A 76 11.72 7.08 5.51
CA GLN A 76 12.42 7.92 6.47
C GLN A 76 12.29 9.41 6.12
N ARG A 77 12.43 9.78 4.83
CA ARG A 77 12.19 11.16 4.38
C ARG A 77 10.76 11.60 4.65
N GLN A 78 9.76 10.76 4.30
CA GLN A 78 8.35 11.08 4.55
C GLN A 78 8.09 11.34 6.04
N VAL A 79 8.68 10.54 6.92
CA VAL A 79 8.58 10.74 8.38
C VAL A 79 9.26 12.04 8.81
N SER A 80 10.43 12.37 8.25
CA SER A 80 11.11 13.65 8.51
C SER A 80 10.28 14.84 8.04
N ASP A 81 9.53 14.69 6.93
CA ASP A 81 8.59 15.70 6.42
C ASP A 81 7.27 15.74 7.21
N GLY A 82 7.17 15.02 8.32
CA GLY A 82 5.99 14.99 9.16
C GLY A 82 4.84 14.11 8.67
N LYS A 83 5.05 13.33 7.62
CA LYS A 83 4.06 12.41 7.07
C LYS A 83 4.15 11.04 7.76
N ASP A 84 3.00 10.39 7.94
CA ASP A 84 2.93 9.01 8.42
C ASP A 84 2.74 8.05 7.23
N PRO A 85 3.78 7.32 6.79
CA PRO A 85 3.69 6.44 5.63
C PRO A 85 2.67 5.32 5.79
N LEU A 86 2.46 4.83 7.01
CA LEU A 86 1.46 3.81 7.29
C LEU A 86 0.05 4.37 7.18
N ALA A 87 -0.21 5.55 7.72
CA ALA A 87 -1.50 6.22 7.61
C ALA A 87 -1.87 6.51 6.14
N VAL A 88 -0.90 6.97 5.34
CA VAL A 88 -1.10 7.16 3.89
C VAL A 88 -1.43 5.84 3.19
N LYS A 89 -0.74 4.76 3.54
CA LYS A 89 -0.99 3.43 2.97
C LYS A 89 -2.38 2.90 3.37
N GLU A 90 -2.78 3.07 4.61
CA GLU A 90 -4.09 2.68 5.13
C GLU A 90 -5.20 3.52 4.50
N PHE A 91 -5.00 4.83 4.39
CA PHE A 91 -5.93 5.73 3.70
C PHE A 91 -6.14 5.29 2.25
N ASN A 92 -5.06 5.03 1.50
CA ASN A 92 -5.16 4.57 0.11
C ASN A 92 -5.81 3.19 -0.03
N LYS A 93 -5.64 2.31 0.97
CA LYS A 93 -6.29 0.99 1.00
C LYS A 93 -7.80 1.10 1.24
N ASN A 94 -8.21 2.04 2.10
CA ASN A 94 -9.61 2.25 2.49
C ASN A 94 -10.30 3.31 1.63
N ALA A 95 -9.55 4.00 0.76
CA ALA A 95 -10.12 5.01 -0.13
C ALA A 95 -11.12 4.36 -1.11
N LEU A 96 -12.24 5.03 -1.31
CA LEU A 96 -13.26 4.63 -2.27
C LEU A 96 -12.63 4.49 -3.66
N THR A 97 -12.72 3.31 -4.23
CA THR A 97 -12.33 3.09 -5.62
C THR A 97 -13.40 3.61 -6.56
N VAL A 98 -13.03 3.87 -7.80
CA VAL A 98 -14.01 4.27 -8.83
C VAL A 98 -15.07 3.19 -9.02
N SER A 99 -14.69 1.91 -8.93
CA SER A 99 -15.66 0.80 -8.99
C SER A 99 -16.74 0.94 -7.91
N HIS A 100 -16.33 1.21 -6.67
CA HIS A 100 -17.27 1.38 -5.56
C HIS A 100 -18.19 2.60 -5.75
N LEU A 101 -17.66 3.72 -6.26
CA LEU A 101 -18.47 4.88 -6.62
C LEU A 101 -19.49 4.59 -7.72
N LEU A 102 -19.10 3.81 -8.71
CA LEU A 102 -19.99 3.38 -9.79
C LEU A 102 -21.11 2.45 -9.26
N ASP A 103 -20.79 1.57 -8.31
CA ASP A 103 -21.79 0.73 -7.65
C ASP A 103 -22.79 1.57 -6.86
N LEU A 104 -22.32 2.52 -6.04
CA LEU A 104 -23.18 3.47 -5.33
C LEU A 104 -24.04 4.32 -6.27
N TYR A 105 -23.51 4.69 -7.44
CA TYR A 105 -24.30 5.42 -8.44
C TYR A 105 -25.44 4.54 -8.98
N LEU A 106 -25.17 3.28 -9.30
CA LEU A 106 -26.19 2.34 -9.81
C LEU A 106 -27.29 2.03 -8.77
N GLU A 107 -27.00 2.18 -7.48
CA GLU A 107 -27.94 2.01 -6.37
C GLU A 107 -28.63 3.32 -5.96
N SER A 108 -28.23 4.46 -6.56
CA SER A 108 -28.75 5.78 -6.17
C SER A 108 -30.20 5.98 -6.62
N PRO A 109 -31.01 6.75 -5.85
CA PRO A 109 -32.36 7.11 -6.25
C PRO A 109 -32.42 7.83 -7.61
N LYS A 110 -31.41 8.67 -7.90
CA LYS A 110 -31.30 9.39 -9.20
C LYS A 110 -31.11 8.45 -10.39
N PHE A 111 -30.47 7.29 -10.16
CA PHE A 111 -30.36 6.27 -11.20
C PHE A 111 -31.69 5.55 -11.39
N ALA A 112 -32.42 5.27 -10.31
CA ALA A 112 -33.73 4.63 -10.34
C ALA A 112 -34.81 5.50 -11.03
N GLU A 113 -34.69 6.82 -10.97
CA GLU A 113 -35.61 7.78 -11.64
C GLU A 113 -35.45 7.82 -13.18
N LYS A 114 -34.36 7.25 -13.71
CA LYS A 114 -34.13 7.17 -15.17
C LYS A 114 -35.07 6.16 -15.83
N SER A 115 -35.38 6.38 -17.10
CA SER A 115 -36.12 5.39 -17.88
C SER A 115 -35.37 4.04 -17.94
N GLU A 116 -36.11 2.94 -18.01
CA GLU A 116 -35.54 1.58 -18.06
C GLU A 116 -34.48 1.42 -19.18
N LEU A 117 -34.74 2.04 -20.32
CA LEU A 117 -33.81 2.02 -21.45
C LEU A 117 -32.49 2.73 -21.12
N SER A 118 -32.55 3.90 -20.48
CA SER A 118 -31.37 4.64 -20.02
C SER A 118 -30.60 3.88 -18.94
N GLN A 119 -31.28 3.27 -17.98
CA GLN A 119 -30.67 2.44 -16.96
C GLN A 119 -29.90 1.26 -17.57
N LYS A 120 -30.50 0.58 -18.56
CA LYS A 120 -29.88 -0.55 -19.28
C LYS A 120 -28.62 -0.13 -20.01
N TYR A 121 -28.64 1.00 -20.72
CA TYR A 121 -27.46 1.51 -21.43
C TYR A 121 -26.36 1.97 -20.47
N ASP A 122 -26.68 2.72 -19.43
CA ASP A 122 -25.71 3.20 -18.45
C ASP A 122 -25.07 2.04 -17.70
N ARG A 123 -25.84 1.04 -17.25
CA ARG A 123 -25.34 -0.16 -16.62
C ARG A 123 -24.39 -0.91 -17.55
N GLY A 124 -24.76 -1.10 -18.81
CA GLY A 124 -23.91 -1.76 -19.79
C GLY A 124 -22.59 -1.02 -20.04
N ARG A 125 -22.61 0.34 -20.13
CA ARG A 125 -21.39 1.16 -20.25
C ARG A 125 -20.49 1.05 -19.04
N ILE A 126 -21.06 1.12 -17.84
CA ILE A 126 -20.33 1.02 -16.59
C ILE A 126 -19.65 -0.34 -16.47
N GLU A 127 -20.37 -1.43 -16.70
CA GLU A 127 -19.84 -2.79 -16.51
C GLU A 127 -18.82 -3.16 -17.59
N ARG A 128 -19.08 -2.82 -18.85
CA ARG A 128 -18.21 -3.24 -19.96
C ARG A 128 -16.98 -2.35 -20.17
N HIS A 129 -17.10 -1.06 -19.88
CA HIS A 129 -16.06 -0.09 -20.23
C HIS A 129 -15.43 0.59 -19.02
N LEU A 130 -16.23 1.07 -18.06
CA LEU A 130 -15.70 1.86 -16.94
C LEU A 130 -15.07 0.99 -15.85
N LYS A 131 -15.74 -0.05 -15.40
CA LYS A 131 -15.21 -0.94 -14.36
C LYS A 131 -13.89 -1.62 -14.75
N PRO A 132 -13.71 -2.21 -15.95
CA PRO A 132 -12.45 -2.83 -16.33
C PRO A 132 -11.28 -1.85 -16.37
N LEU A 133 -11.52 -0.60 -16.82
CA LEU A 133 -10.48 0.41 -16.98
C LEU A 133 -10.12 1.12 -15.66
N LEU A 134 -11.10 1.34 -14.78
CA LEU A 134 -10.99 2.25 -13.65
C LEU A 134 -11.14 1.57 -12.28
N SER A 135 -11.45 0.27 -12.23
CA SER A 135 -11.80 -0.45 -10.99
C SER A 135 -10.78 -0.31 -9.86
N ARG A 136 -9.50 -0.20 -10.18
CA ARG A 136 -8.40 -0.09 -9.20
C ARG A 136 -7.95 1.34 -8.92
N LYS A 137 -8.47 2.32 -9.64
CA LYS A 137 -8.11 3.73 -9.41
C LYS A 137 -8.85 4.28 -8.20
N VAL A 138 -8.12 4.96 -7.34
CA VAL A 138 -8.69 5.66 -6.19
C VAL A 138 -9.42 6.90 -6.69
N ALA A 139 -10.64 7.12 -6.20
CA ALA A 139 -11.49 8.24 -6.65
C ALA A 139 -10.82 9.61 -6.44
N SER A 140 -10.03 9.78 -5.37
CA SER A 140 -9.27 11.01 -5.10
C SER A 140 -8.21 11.32 -6.16
N THR A 141 -7.65 10.30 -6.81
CA THR A 141 -6.65 10.48 -7.87
C THR A 141 -7.29 11.02 -9.16
N LEU A 142 -8.56 10.69 -9.42
CA LEU A 142 -9.31 11.22 -10.55
C LEU A 142 -9.73 12.67 -10.34
N ALA A 143 -10.10 13.05 -9.12
CA ALA A 143 -10.42 14.44 -8.80
C ALA A 143 -9.21 15.37 -9.00
N ALA A 144 -8.00 14.93 -8.63
CA ALA A 144 -6.78 15.68 -8.88
C ALA A 144 -6.45 15.83 -10.38
N PHE A 145 -6.82 14.84 -11.19
CA PHE A 145 -6.60 14.90 -12.65
C PHE A 145 -7.59 15.84 -13.36
N LEU A 146 -8.81 15.95 -12.85
CA LEU A 146 -9.86 16.83 -13.41
C LEU A 146 -9.68 18.32 -13.03
N CYS A 147 -8.94 18.62 -11.96
CA CYS A 147 -8.64 20.00 -11.56
C CYS A 147 -7.48 20.64 -12.32
N HIS A 148 -6.82 19.94 -13.25
CA HIS A 148 -5.66 20.42 -14.01
C HIS A 148 -5.96 20.65 -15.52
N HIS A 149 -7.24 20.70 -15.88
CA HIS A 149 -7.67 21.08 -17.24
C HIS A 149 -8.67 22.23 -17.23
#